data_6db73edeaa1521c8ff04c3b235dee455
#
_entry.id   6db73edeaa1521c8ff04c3b235dee455
#
_cell.length_a   1.000
_cell.length_b   1.000
_cell.length_c   1.000
_cell.angle_alpha   90.00
_cell.angle_beta   90.00
_cell.angle_gamma   90.00
#
_symmetry.space_group_name_H-M   'P 1'
#
loop_
_entity.id
_entity.type
_entity.pdbx_description
1 polymer ?
#
loop_
_entity_poly.entity_id
_entity_poly.type
_entity_poly.pdbx_seq_one_letter_code
_entity_poly.pdbx_strand_id
1 'polypeptide(L)'
;DKKKESEDKGVVYDFTNLESRLVELPVLASNYYGNVHMLGNRVYYNRGGRTLIYDLNGKKETDTGGDIEFSPGYKKAIVSSGSAFQVEDLPVLSANVTSPVPTKGVKRVIDYHQEWMQIYNESWRQMRDFFYAKNMHGVDWDHVYEKYKVLVPYVNHRTDLTYIIGEMIAELSVGHAYSINGRVPMPERIDMGLLGAKFVKDKSGYFKVTEVIEGANWEASTRSPLTMPGVEVKAGDYILAINGKSLKEVDNLFSELIDMAGKTVELTVNTTPTEKEARNVLVVPLADESKLYYYNWVQNNIRKVNEATNGEVGYIHIPDMGVDGLNEFVKHYYPQLNKKALIIDDRGNGGGNVSPMITERLMRTPTFYTMHTNQTSGSVSPVGTFLGPKVLLVNEYSASDGDLFPYRFKYNHLGTIIGRRTWGGVVGYSGSIRVVDGGSIVTPSYAPFAADGSEFIIEGTGVTPHIDIENDPYLEYNGEDQQLNRAIQVILEKLKTEKKEIPSIPAFPNKAAKKK
;
A
#
# COMPACT_ATOMS: atom_id res chain seq x y z
N ASP A 1 -53.02 16.41 40.76
CA ASP A 1 -52.93 17.02 39.43
C ASP A 1 -52.64 15.94 38.39
N LYS A 2 -53.69 15.57 37.60
CA LYS A 2 -53.55 14.65 36.49
C LYS A 2 -52.85 15.37 35.33
N LYS A 3 -51.59 15.03 35.06
CA LYS A 3 -50.95 15.37 33.77
C LYS A 3 -51.73 14.73 32.63
N LYS A 4 -52.31 15.56 31.75
CA LYS A 4 -52.84 15.13 30.46
C LYS A 4 -51.65 14.54 29.66
N GLU A 5 -51.68 13.24 29.41
CA GLU A 5 -50.90 12.62 28.35
C GLU A 5 -51.31 13.28 27.04
N SER A 6 -50.36 13.93 26.35
CA SER A 6 -50.56 14.38 24.96
C SER A 6 -50.61 13.10 24.10
N GLU A 7 -51.72 12.85 23.45
CA GLU A 7 -51.81 11.85 22.39
C GLU A 7 -50.71 12.11 21.36
N ASP A 8 -49.81 11.16 21.22
CA ASP A 8 -48.81 11.15 20.17
C ASP A 8 -49.54 10.93 18.83
N LYS A 9 -49.84 12.01 18.13
CA LYS A 9 -50.39 11.94 16.77
C LYS A 9 -49.29 11.42 15.87
N GLY A 10 -49.33 10.13 15.58
CA GLY A 10 -48.38 9.48 14.66
C GLY A 10 -48.19 10.28 13.37
N VAL A 11 -46.97 10.30 12.87
CA VAL A 11 -46.60 10.99 11.63
C VAL A 11 -47.37 10.38 10.47
N VAL A 12 -48.21 11.17 9.80
CA VAL A 12 -48.92 10.75 8.58
C VAL A 12 -48.01 11.01 7.38
N TYR A 13 -47.65 9.94 6.69
CA TYR A 13 -46.86 10.03 5.47
C TYR A 13 -47.77 10.19 4.26
N ASP A 14 -47.62 11.29 3.54
CA ASP A 14 -48.26 11.51 2.26
C ASP A 14 -47.34 11.13 1.10
N PHE A 15 -47.67 10.06 0.39
CA PHE A 15 -46.92 9.57 -0.77
C PHE A 15 -47.46 10.11 -2.12
N THR A 16 -48.46 10.99 -2.10
CA THR A 16 -49.04 11.55 -3.32
C THR A 16 -48.02 12.42 -4.04
N ASN A 17 -47.74 12.15 -5.32
CA ASN A 17 -46.79 12.88 -6.17
C ASN A 17 -45.39 12.97 -5.56
N LEU A 18 -44.91 11.91 -4.90
CA LEU A 18 -43.61 11.87 -4.23
C LEU A 18 -42.44 12.26 -5.17
N GLU A 19 -42.47 11.75 -6.41
CA GLU A 19 -41.43 12.03 -7.41
C GLU A 19 -41.30 13.53 -7.75
N SER A 20 -42.39 14.27 -7.80
CA SER A 20 -42.35 15.71 -8.05
C SER A 20 -41.88 16.54 -6.88
N ARG A 21 -41.73 15.92 -5.70
CA ARG A 21 -41.24 16.54 -4.45
C ARG A 21 -39.79 16.19 -4.13
N LEU A 22 -39.16 15.36 -4.98
CA LEU A 22 -37.72 15.07 -4.84
C LEU A 22 -36.92 16.30 -5.25
N VAL A 23 -36.03 16.72 -4.38
CA VAL A 23 -35.09 17.84 -4.60
C VAL A 23 -33.69 17.35 -4.36
N GLU A 24 -32.83 17.48 -5.37
CA GLU A 24 -31.40 17.25 -5.23
C GLU A 24 -30.75 18.43 -4.54
N LEU A 25 -29.94 18.15 -3.50
CA LEU A 25 -29.15 19.19 -2.84
C LEU A 25 -27.90 19.47 -3.66
N PRO A 26 -27.56 20.75 -3.96
CA PRO A 26 -26.38 21.11 -4.73
C PRO A 26 -25.12 21.04 -3.84
N VAL A 27 -24.75 19.85 -3.44
CA VAL A 27 -23.56 19.54 -2.62
C VAL A 27 -22.51 18.82 -3.46
N LEU A 28 -21.24 18.88 -3.03
CA LEU A 28 -20.17 18.19 -3.75
C LEU A 28 -20.41 16.69 -3.79
N ALA A 29 -20.20 16.08 -4.94
CA ALA A 29 -20.33 14.63 -5.12
C ALA A 29 -19.40 13.85 -4.17
N SER A 30 -19.89 12.77 -3.62
CA SER A 30 -19.15 11.85 -2.75
C SER A 30 -19.66 10.44 -2.95
N ASN A 31 -18.78 9.46 -2.79
CA ASN A 31 -19.15 8.05 -2.84
C ASN A 31 -19.92 7.59 -1.58
N TYR A 32 -19.89 8.40 -0.53
CA TYR A 32 -20.54 8.07 0.74
C TYR A 32 -21.05 9.32 1.44
N TYR A 33 -22.33 9.29 1.79
CA TYR A 33 -22.99 10.21 2.71
C TYR A 33 -23.60 9.39 3.84
N GLY A 34 -23.26 9.72 5.08
CA GLY A 34 -23.78 9.01 6.25
C GLY A 34 -24.44 9.93 7.26
N ASN A 35 -25.11 9.34 8.26
CA ASN A 35 -25.70 10.05 9.39
C ASN A 35 -26.55 11.27 8.98
N VAL A 36 -27.48 11.06 8.05
CA VAL A 36 -28.33 12.15 7.54
C VAL A 36 -29.45 12.45 8.54
N HIS A 37 -29.46 13.68 9.05
CA HIS A 37 -30.47 14.18 9.98
C HIS A 37 -31.04 15.51 9.51
N MET A 38 -32.33 15.71 9.71
CA MET A 38 -32.97 16.99 9.40
C MET A 38 -33.47 17.64 10.68
N LEU A 39 -33.06 18.91 10.92
CA LEU A 39 -33.48 19.70 12.06
C LEU A 39 -33.92 21.08 11.57
N GLY A 40 -35.23 21.33 11.55
CA GLY A 40 -35.79 22.53 10.96
C GLY A 40 -35.47 22.64 9.46
N ASN A 41 -34.82 23.72 9.05
CA ASN A 41 -34.39 23.98 7.68
C ASN A 41 -32.94 23.53 7.40
N ARG A 42 -32.34 22.71 8.25
CA ARG A 42 -30.96 22.26 8.12
C ARG A 42 -30.88 20.75 7.95
N VAL A 43 -30.09 20.31 6.97
CA VAL A 43 -29.75 18.92 6.74
C VAL A 43 -28.32 18.72 7.22
N TYR A 44 -28.12 17.86 8.20
CA TYR A 44 -26.83 17.44 8.71
C TYR A 44 -26.47 16.10 8.07
N TYR A 45 -25.24 15.95 7.63
CA TYR A 45 -24.77 14.70 7.02
C TYR A 45 -23.24 14.57 7.13
N ASN A 46 -22.75 13.35 7.12
CA ASN A 46 -21.31 13.09 7.13
C ASN A 46 -20.79 12.91 5.70
N ARG A 47 -19.69 13.58 5.39
CA ARG A 47 -18.92 13.42 4.16
C ARG A 47 -17.43 13.60 4.47
N GLY A 48 -16.59 12.63 4.04
CA GLY A 48 -15.15 12.69 4.25
C GLY A 48 -14.73 12.71 5.72
N GLY A 49 -15.47 12.00 6.60
CA GLY A 49 -15.16 11.91 8.03
C GLY A 49 -15.49 13.16 8.85
N ARG A 50 -16.35 14.03 8.35
CA ARG A 50 -16.81 15.25 9.05
C ARG A 50 -18.30 15.45 8.88
N THR A 51 -18.92 16.12 9.84
CA THR A 51 -20.31 16.57 9.71
C THR A 51 -20.37 17.89 8.95
N LEU A 52 -21.22 17.93 7.93
CA LEU A 52 -21.57 19.14 7.19
C LEU A 52 -23.03 19.48 7.42
N ILE A 53 -23.36 20.75 7.27
CA ILE A 53 -24.71 21.29 7.38
C ILE A 53 -25.07 21.98 6.08
N TYR A 54 -26.17 21.55 5.46
CA TYR A 54 -26.78 22.28 4.35
C TYR A 54 -28.00 23.04 4.85
N ASP A 55 -27.97 24.37 4.75
CA ASP A 55 -29.10 25.24 5.10
C ASP A 55 -30.01 25.38 3.86
N LEU A 56 -31.25 24.87 3.96
CA LEU A 56 -32.21 24.88 2.85
C LEU A 56 -32.66 26.30 2.47
N ASN A 57 -32.74 27.22 3.43
CA ASN A 57 -33.16 28.60 3.18
C ASN A 57 -32.01 29.41 2.58
N GLY A 58 -30.83 29.31 3.19
CA GLY A 58 -29.63 30.00 2.73
C GLY A 58 -28.97 29.37 1.51
N LYS A 59 -29.37 28.15 1.13
CA LYS A 59 -28.79 27.34 0.05
C LYS A 59 -27.26 27.25 0.14
N LYS A 60 -26.77 27.04 1.36
CA LYS A 60 -25.33 27.04 1.65
C LYS A 60 -24.93 25.84 2.46
N GLU A 61 -23.84 25.19 2.03
CA GLU A 61 -23.15 24.16 2.77
C GLU A 61 -22.12 24.79 3.73
N THR A 62 -21.98 24.24 4.94
CA THR A 62 -21.01 24.66 5.93
C THR A 62 -20.36 23.42 6.55
N ASP A 63 -19.04 23.37 6.61
CA ASP A 63 -18.27 22.38 7.36
C ASP A 63 -18.27 22.77 8.84
N THR A 64 -18.64 21.84 9.72
CA THR A 64 -18.70 22.09 11.17
C THR A 64 -17.34 22.07 11.85
N GLY A 65 -16.31 21.58 11.19
CA GLY A 65 -14.95 21.43 11.72
C GLY A 65 -14.73 20.16 12.55
N GLY A 66 -15.72 19.29 12.70
CA GLY A 66 -15.67 18.03 13.45
C GLY A 66 -16.94 17.22 13.29
N ASP A 67 -17.21 16.31 14.23
CA ASP A 67 -18.39 15.46 14.20
C ASP A 67 -19.48 15.92 15.16
N ILE A 68 -20.73 15.67 14.76
CA ILE A 68 -21.93 15.95 15.56
C ILE A 68 -22.77 14.67 15.63
N GLU A 69 -22.96 14.14 16.84
CA GLU A 69 -23.84 13.00 17.11
C GLU A 69 -25.09 13.48 17.86
N PHE A 70 -26.26 13.11 17.36
CA PHE A 70 -27.55 13.56 17.90
C PHE A 70 -28.06 12.65 19.01
N SER A 71 -28.55 13.23 20.10
CA SER A 71 -29.27 12.48 21.12
C SER A 71 -30.61 11.97 20.60
N PRO A 72 -31.11 10.83 21.12
CA PRO A 72 -32.48 10.43 20.87
C PRO A 72 -33.47 11.57 21.23
N GLY A 73 -34.35 11.93 20.28
CA GLY A 73 -35.31 13.02 20.45
C GLY A 73 -34.75 14.42 20.12
N TYR A 74 -33.56 14.55 19.55
CA TYR A 74 -33.00 15.77 18.96
C TYR A 74 -33.01 16.99 19.89
N LYS A 75 -32.73 16.81 21.18
CA LYS A 75 -32.61 17.91 22.14
C LYS A 75 -31.18 18.36 22.34
N LYS A 76 -30.26 17.40 22.32
CA LYS A 76 -28.83 17.63 22.53
C LYS A 76 -28.00 16.91 21.46
N ALA A 77 -26.77 17.34 21.33
CA ALA A 77 -25.79 16.66 20.54
C ALA A 77 -24.46 16.54 21.29
N ILE A 78 -23.68 15.53 20.95
CA ILE A 78 -22.25 15.48 21.26
C ILE A 78 -21.53 16.07 20.05
N VAL A 79 -20.75 17.12 20.31
CA VAL A 79 -19.81 17.65 19.33
C VAL A 79 -18.41 17.18 19.68
N SER A 80 -17.66 16.75 18.66
CA SER A 80 -16.30 16.25 18.84
C SER A 80 -15.34 16.84 17.81
N SER A 81 -14.11 17.15 18.27
CA SER A 81 -13.01 17.60 17.43
C SER A 81 -11.72 16.94 17.96
N GLY A 82 -11.13 16.05 17.17
CA GLY A 82 -10.06 15.18 17.62
C GLY A 82 -10.51 14.28 18.79
N SER A 83 -9.78 14.31 19.89
CA SER A 83 -10.11 13.54 21.12
C SER A 83 -10.96 14.31 22.12
N ALA A 84 -11.29 15.57 21.87
CA ALA A 84 -12.11 16.39 22.74
C ALA A 84 -13.59 16.33 22.32
N PHE A 85 -14.48 16.31 23.29
CA PHE A 85 -15.92 16.35 23.05
C PHE A 85 -16.66 17.16 24.12
N GLN A 86 -17.79 17.71 23.74
CA GLN A 86 -18.70 18.39 24.67
C GLN A 86 -20.16 18.10 24.29
N VAL A 87 -21.07 18.30 25.24
CA VAL A 87 -22.51 18.16 25.03
C VAL A 87 -23.12 19.54 24.86
N GLU A 88 -23.86 19.74 23.75
CA GLU A 88 -24.53 21.01 23.45
C GLU A 88 -26.03 20.81 23.22
N ASP A 89 -26.78 21.90 23.40
CA ASP A 89 -28.18 21.94 23.01
C ASP A 89 -28.33 22.18 21.51
N LEU A 90 -29.24 21.49 20.87
CA LEU A 90 -29.53 21.66 19.44
C LEU A 90 -30.37 22.92 19.16
N PRO A 91 -30.15 23.62 18.04
CA PRO A 91 -29.29 23.26 16.91
C PRO A 91 -27.80 23.68 17.11
N VAL A 92 -26.89 22.80 16.76
CA VAL A 92 -25.44 23.03 16.75
C VAL A 92 -24.99 23.39 15.33
N LEU A 93 -24.21 24.44 15.17
CA LEU A 93 -23.73 24.94 13.87
C LEU A 93 -22.22 24.76 13.63
N SER A 94 -21.49 24.40 14.66
CA SER A 94 -20.04 24.18 14.61
C SER A 94 -19.68 23.10 15.63
N ALA A 95 -18.70 22.27 15.30
CA ALA A 95 -18.15 21.26 16.21
C ALA A 95 -16.94 21.82 17.03
N ASN A 96 -16.91 23.12 17.30
CA ASN A 96 -15.89 23.71 18.16
C ASN A 96 -16.08 23.31 19.60
N VAL A 97 -15.13 22.54 20.14
CA VAL A 97 -15.14 22.12 21.54
C VAL A 97 -14.44 23.21 22.39
N THR A 98 -15.24 24.02 23.07
CA THR A 98 -14.75 25.13 23.92
C THR A 98 -14.77 24.76 25.42
N SER A 99 -15.63 23.82 25.82
CA SER A 99 -15.77 23.35 27.19
C SER A 99 -15.83 21.82 27.20
N PRO A 100 -14.69 21.18 27.00
CA PRO A 100 -14.65 19.72 26.86
C PRO A 100 -15.09 19.01 28.13
N VAL A 101 -15.82 17.91 27.96
CA VAL A 101 -16.13 17.01 29.09
C VAL A 101 -14.80 16.50 29.67
N PRO A 102 -14.57 16.67 30.98
CA PRO A 102 -13.30 16.29 31.59
C PRO A 102 -13.18 14.75 31.64
N THR A 103 -12.45 14.18 30.72
CA THR A 103 -12.11 12.74 30.69
C THR A 103 -10.73 12.45 31.25
N LYS A 104 -9.90 13.50 31.46
CA LYS A 104 -8.61 13.36 32.12
C LYS A 104 -8.80 12.92 33.57
N GLY A 105 -8.20 11.80 33.93
CA GLY A 105 -8.29 11.26 35.29
C GLY A 105 -9.33 10.15 35.47
N VAL A 106 -10.13 9.82 34.46
CA VAL A 106 -10.91 8.57 34.45
C VAL A 106 -9.95 7.39 34.45
N LYS A 107 -10.00 6.58 35.50
CA LYS A 107 -9.14 5.41 35.70
C LYS A 107 -9.98 4.14 35.65
N ARG A 108 -9.44 3.14 34.98
CA ARG A 108 -9.96 1.78 34.96
C ARG A 108 -8.89 0.85 35.54
N VAL A 109 -9.26 0.02 36.51
CA VAL A 109 -8.39 -1.09 36.93
C VAL A 109 -8.57 -2.22 35.93
N ILE A 110 -7.46 -2.73 35.44
CA ILE A 110 -7.42 -3.84 34.47
C ILE A 110 -6.74 -5.02 35.18
N ASP A 111 -7.45 -6.14 35.25
CA ASP A 111 -6.89 -7.44 35.58
C ASP A 111 -6.43 -8.07 34.25
N TYR A 112 -5.14 -8.04 34.01
CA TYR A 112 -4.57 -8.53 32.75
C TYR A 112 -4.82 -10.02 32.52
N HIS A 113 -4.83 -10.86 33.56
CA HIS A 113 -5.09 -12.29 33.38
C HIS A 113 -6.53 -12.57 32.93
N GLN A 114 -7.50 -11.85 33.50
CA GLN A 114 -8.89 -11.94 33.06
C GLN A 114 -9.07 -11.37 31.64
N GLU A 115 -8.44 -10.23 31.33
CA GLU A 115 -8.49 -9.61 30.00
C GLU A 115 -7.86 -10.54 28.96
N TRP A 116 -6.71 -11.15 29.24
CA TRP A 116 -6.03 -12.06 28.30
C TRP A 116 -6.81 -13.35 28.06
N MET A 117 -7.43 -13.89 29.09
CA MET A 117 -8.32 -15.05 28.93
C MET A 117 -9.54 -14.69 28.07
N GLN A 118 -10.11 -13.48 28.23
CA GLN A 118 -11.20 -13.00 27.38
C GLN A 118 -10.74 -12.84 25.93
N ILE A 119 -9.56 -12.25 25.68
CA ILE A 119 -8.99 -12.08 24.35
C ILE A 119 -8.75 -13.45 23.69
N TYR A 120 -8.21 -14.42 24.42
CA TYR A 120 -8.02 -15.78 23.93
C TYR A 120 -9.34 -16.42 23.50
N ASN A 121 -10.35 -16.37 24.37
CA ASN A 121 -11.68 -16.90 24.09
C ASN A 121 -12.31 -16.25 22.86
N GLU A 122 -12.17 -14.93 22.74
CA GLU A 122 -12.72 -14.18 21.62
C GLU A 122 -12.00 -14.50 20.31
N SER A 123 -10.67 -14.69 20.34
CA SER A 123 -9.88 -15.08 19.17
C SER A 123 -10.32 -16.44 18.62
N TRP A 124 -10.55 -17.42 19.51
CA TRP A 124 -11.07 -18.72 19.15
C TRP A 124 -12.47 -18.64 18.53
N ARG A 125 -13.39 -17.83 19.14
CA ARG A 125 -14.75 -17.62 18.63
C ARG A 125 -14.75 -16.98 17.24
N GLN A 126 -13.91 -15.95 17.05
CA GLN A 126 -13.83 -15.25 15.76
C GLN A 126 -13.39 -16.21 14.65
N MET A 127 -12.40 -17.05 14.91
CA MET A 127 -12.01 -18.09 13.92
C MET A 127 -13.17 -19.07 13.69
N ARG A 128 -13.80 -19.60 14.73
CA ARG A 128 -14.95 -20.51 14.59
C ARG A 128 -16.08 -19.93 13.74
N ASP A 129 -16.43 -18.67 13.97
CA ASP A 129 -17.64 -18.07 13.42
C ASP A 129 -17.44 -17.43 12.04
N PHE A 130 -16.21 -17.01 11.72
CA PHE A 130 -15.92 -16.25 10.50
C PHE A 130 -14.92 -16.91 9.55
N PHE A 131 -14.35 -18.06 9.92
CA PHE A 131 -13.46 -18.79 9.01
C PHE A 131 -14.22 -19.29 7.77
N TYR A 132 -13.62 -19.17 6.59
CA TYR A 132 -14.31 -19.46 5.32
C TYR A 132 -14.73 -20.92 5.16
N ALA A 133 -13.95 -21.87 5.72
CA ALA A 133 -14.20 -23.30 5.63
C ALA A 133 -14.95 -23.79 6.88
N LYS A 134 -16.24 -24.12 6.73
CA LYS A 134 -17.11 -24.55 7.85
C LYS A 134 -16.61 -25.79 8.59
N ASN A 135 -15.81 -26.64 7.93
CA ASN A 135 -15.22 -27.82 8.51
C ASN A 135 -13.87 -27.55 9.20
N MET A 136 -13.46 -26.28 9.35
CA MET A 136 -12.19 -25.86 9.97
C MET A 136 -10.97 -26.61 9.40
N HIS A 137 -10.95 -26.88 8.08
CA HIS A 137 -9.96 -27.71 7.40
C HIS A 137 -9.83 -29.14 7.97
N GLY A 138 -10.86 -29.64 8.62
CA GLY A 138 -10.87 -30.95 9.28
C GLY A 138 -10.23 -30.97 10.67
N VAL A 139 -9.84 -29.81 11.20
CA VAL A 139 -9.27 -29.67 12.54
C VAL A 139 -10.39 -29.72 13.59
N ASP A 140 -10.17 -30.48 14.67
CA ASP A 140 -11.03 -30.42 15.87
C ASP A 140 -10.77 -29.11 16.62
N TRP A 141 -11.56 -28.09 16.28
CA TRP A 141 -11.35 -26.73 16.77
C TRP A 141 -11.63 -26.59 18.28
N ASP A 142 -12.50 -27.42 18.84
CA ASP A 142 -12.75 -27.47 20.28
C ASP A 142 -11.54 -28.08 21.02
N HIS A 143 -10.95 -29.13 20.47
CA HIS A 143 -9.72 -29.70 21.02
C HIS A 143 -8.56 -28.69 20.96
N VAL A 144 -8.40 -27.94 19.88
CA VAL A 144 -7.38 -26.89 19.75
C VAL A 144 -7.57 -25.80 20.80
N TYR A 145 -8.80 -25.42 21.10
CA TYR A 145 -9.08 -24.47 22.18
C TYR A 145 -8.53 -24.95 23.53
N GLU A 146 -8.87 -26.18 23.94
CA GLU A 146 -8.41 -26.71 25.22
C GLU A 146 -6.89 -26.94 25.25
N LYS A 147 -6.28 -27.33 24.11
CA LYS A 147 -4.82 -27.53 23.97
C LYS A 147 -4.04 -26.29 24.34
N TYR A 148 -4.41 -25.11 23.84
CA TYR A 148 -3.67 -23.87 24.06
C TYR A 148 -4.14 -23.06 25.26
N LYS A 149 -5.38 -23.21 25.70
CA LYS A 149 -5.96 -22.52 26.87
C LYS A 149 -5.15 -22.70 28.15
N VAL A 150 -4.57 -23.88 28.34
CA VAL A 150 -3.77 -24.21 29.53
C VAL A 150 -2.52 -23.34 29.68
N LEU A 151 -2.07 -22.70 28.61
CA LEU A 151 -0.90 -21.82 28.60
C LEU A 151 -1.24 -20.38 29.00
N VAL A 152 -2.50 -19.95 28.82
CA VAL A 152 -2.93 -18.56 29.03
C VAL A 152 -2.72 -18.07 30.47
N PRO A 153 -2.92 -18.87 31.54
CA PRO A 153 -2.65 -18.43 32.91
C PRO A 153 -1.19 -18.10 33.21
N TYR A 154 -0.24 -18.57 32.40
CA TYR A 154 1.19 -18.35 32.55
C TYR A 154 1.71 -17.15 31.74
N VAL A 155 0.84 -16.48 31.00
CA VAL A 155 1.21 -15.27 30.22
C VAL A 155 1.57 -14.14 31.18
N ASN A 156 2.70 -13.51 30.94
CA ASN A 156 3.16 -12.34 31.70
C ASN A 156 3.28 -11.07 30.85
N HIS A 157 3.24 -11.20 29.51
CA HIS A 157 3.31 -10.09 28.58
C HIS A 157 2.32 -10.28 27.42
N ARG A 158 1.77 -9.18 26.91
CA ARG A 158 0.77 -9.24 25.82
C ARG A 158 1.26 -9.94 24.56
N THR A 159 2.55 -9.83 24.25
CA THR A 159 3.15 -10.51 23.10
C THR A 159 3.19 -12.04 23.27
N ASP A 160 3.30 -12.55 24.50
CA ASP A 160 3.25 -13.99 24.76
C ASP A 160 1.85 -14.53 24.43
N LEU A 161 0.80 -13.75 24.80
CA LEU A 161 -0.57 -14.11 24.42
C LEU A 161 -0.76 -14.10 22.90
N THR A 162 -0.20 -13.11 22.21
CA THR A 162 -0.25 -13.05 20.75
C THR A 162 0.41 -14.25 20.12
N TYR A 163 1.56 -14.68 20.66
CA TYR A 163 2.24 -15.89 20.23
C TYR A 163 1.37 -17.15 20.43
N ILE A 164 0.78 -17.32 21.63
CA ILE A 164 -0.12 -18.47 21.91
C ILE A 164 -1.33 -18.48 20.98
N ILE A 165 -1.94 -17.32 20.72
CA ILE A 165 -3.04 -17.21 19.75
C ILE A 165 -2.53 -17.53 18.35
N GLY A 166 -1.33 -17.09 17.99
CA GLY A 166 -0.69 -17.43 16.72
C GLY A 166 -0.53 -18.92 16.52
N GLU A 167 -0.02 -19.63 17.53
CA GLU A 167 0.09 -21.11 17.51
C GLU A 167 -1.27 -21.79 17.39
N MET A 168 -2.28 -21.28 18.11
CA MET A 168 -3.65 -21.80 18.03
C MET A 168 -4.23 -21.68 16.61
N ILE A 169 -4.11 -20.52 15.99
CA ILE A 169 -4.67 -20.30 14.65
C ILE A 169 -3.84 -20.99 13.54
N ALA A 170 -2.55 -21.23 13.78
CA ALA A 170 -1.67 -21.94 12.84
C ALA A 170 -2.09 -23.40 12.59
N GLU A 171 -2.82 -24.03 13.53
CA GLU A 171 -3.40 -25.36 13.35
C GLU A 171 -4.35 -25.45 12.13
N LEU A 172 -4.91 -24.31 11.70
CA LEU A 172 -5.75 -24.24 10.51
C LEU A 172 -4.96 -24.30 9.20
N SER A 173 -3.64 -24.18 9.25
CA SER A 173 -2.73 -24.25 8.08
C SER A 173 -3.22 -23.39 6.91
N VAL A 174 -3.37 -22.10 7.16
CA VAL A 174 -3.87 -21.11 6.18
C VAL A 174 -3.04 -19.84 6.26
N GLY A 175 -2.90 -19.13 5.15
CA GLY A 175 -2.16 -17.86 5.04
C GLY A 175 -2.77 -16.78 5.94
N HIS A 176 -3.38 -15.80 5.50
CA HIS A 176 -3.89 -14.56 6.10
C HIS A 176 -4.63 -14.66 7.47
N ALA A 177 -4.16 -15.52 8.37
CA ALA A 177 -4.64 -15.64 9.75
C ALA A 177 -3.64 -14.99 10.70
N TYR A 178 -3.98 -13.86 11.30
CA TYR A 178 -3.04 -13.09 12.13
C TYR A 178 -3.65 -12.70 13.48
N SER A 179 -2.80 -12.73 14.53
CA SER A 179 -3.07 -12.11 15.81
C SER A 179 -2.22 -10.84 15.93
N ILE A 180 -2.87 -9.69 16.05
CA ILE A 180 -2.22 -8.39 16.13
C ILE A 180 -2.25 -7.90 17.58
N ASN A 181 -1.10 -7.47 18.10
CA ASN A 181 -0.99 -6.93 19.45
C ASN A 181 -1.94 -5.74 19.66
N GLY A 182 -2.56 -5.72 20.86
CA GLY A 182 -3.23 -4.55 21.38
C GLY A 182 -2.29 -3.68 22.20
N ARG A 183 -2.71 -3.38 23.44
CA ARG A 183 -1.95 -2.53 24.34
C ARG A 183 -0.64 -3.19 24.77
N VAL A 184 0.47 -2.71 24.19
CA VAL A 184 1.83 -3.07 24.58
C VAL A 184 2.56 -1.78 24.94
N PRO A 185 3.21 -1.68 26.10
CA PRO A 185 4.07 -0.55 26.43
C PRO A 185 5.21 -0.44 25.39
N MET A 186 5.29 0.71 24.74
CA MET A 186 6.35 1.00 23.79
C MET A 186 7.22 2.13 24.33
N PRO A 187 8.55 2.04 24.26
CA PRO A 187 9.43 3.15 24.57
C PRO A 187 9.17 4.31 23.59
N GLU A 188 9.47 5.52 24.04
CA GLU A 188 9.48 6.68 23.16
C GLU A 188 10.51 6.46 22.05
N ARG A 189 10.09 6.65 20.81
CA ARG A 189 10.93 6.51 19.64
C ARG A 189 11.56 7.86 19.29
N ILE A 190 12.88 7.87 19.15
CA ILE A 190 13.63 9.03 18.66
C ILE A 190 14.07 8.71 17.24
N ASP A 191 13.69 9.56 16.29
CA ASP A 191 14.03 9.36 14.90
C ASP A 191 15.48 9.77 14.63
N MET A 192 16.18 8.95 13.86
CA MET A 192 17.54 9.25 13.37
C MET A 192 17.45 9.96 12.02
N GLY A 193 18.28 10.96 11.81
CA GLY A 193 18.44 11.60 10.51
C GLY A 193 19.24 10.72 9.56
N LEU A 194 18.70 10.47 8.36
CA LEU A 194 19.33 9.66 7.32
C LEU A 194 19.68 10.55 6.12
N LEU A 195 20.83 10.31 5.49
CA LEU A 195 21.40 11.21 4.49
C LEU A 195 21.26 10.72 3.03
N GLY A 196 20.67 9.55 2.80
CA GLY A 196 20.56 8.97 1.46
C GLY A 196 21.92 8.51 0.91
N ALA A 197 22.79 7.96 1.74
CA ALA A 197 24.13 7.56 1.32
C ALA A 197 24.72 6.48 2.22
N LYS A 198 25.74 5.77 1.70
CA LYS A 198 26.57 4.84 2.45
C LYS A 198 27.92 5.48 2.79
N PHE A 199 28.41 5.19 3.98
CA PHE A 199 29.64 5.76 4.51
C PHE A 199 30.57 4.69 5.04
N VAL A 200 31.88 4.97 4.97
CA VAL A 200 32.91 4.18 5.62
C VAL A 200 33.83 5.12 6.40
N LYS A 201 34.20 4.75 7.62
CA LYS A 201 35.21 5.50 8.37
C LYS A 201 36.59 5.25 7.73
N ASP A 202 37.17 6.34 7.22
CA ASP A 202 38.50 6.31 6.59
C ASP A 202 39.60 6.35 7.66
N LYS A 203 40.79 5.89 7.29
CA LYS A 203 42.00 5.94 8.19
C LYS A 203 42.38 7.35 8.61
N SER A 204 41.89 8.39 7.96
CA SER A 204 42.02 9.78 8.37
C SER A 204 41.19 10.12 9.62
N GLY A 205 40.27 9.25 10.02
CA GLY A 205 39.26 9.47 11.08
C GLY A 205 37.96 10.08 10.59
N TYR A 206 37.91 10.61 9.38
CA TYR A 206 36.66 11.16 8.79
C TYR A 206 35.86 10.07 8.05
N PHE A 207 34.61 10.40 7.66
CA PHE A 207 33.74 9.48 6.94
C PHE A 207 33.75 9.78 5.45
N LYS A 208 34.14 8.76 4.67
CA LYS A 208 34.09 8.80 3.21
C LYS A 208 32.73 8.32 2.72
N VAL A 209 32.13 9.07 1.81
CA VAL A 209 30.93 8.66 1.09
C VAL A 209 31.31 7.58 0.09
N THR A 210 30.78 6.38 0.22
CA THR A 210 31.04 5.27 -0.70
C THR A 210 30.00 5.19 -1.81
N GLU A 211 28.78 5.57 -1.51
CA GLU A 211 27.65 5.58 -2.46
C GLU A 211 26.67 6.67 -2.06
N VAL A 212 26.12 7.39 -3.02
CA VAL A 212 24.97 8.28 -2.85
C VAL A 212 23.77 7.61 -3.50
N ILE A 213 22.68 7.47 -2.75
CA ILE A 213 21.45 6.89 -3.26
C ILE A 213 20.69 7.95 -4.04
N GLU A 214 20.60 7.79 -5.34
CA GLU A 214 19.92 8.73 -6.22
C GLU A 214 18.39 8.62 -6.06
N GLY A 215 17.72 9.77 -6.08
CA GLY A 215 16.28 9.86 -5.92
C GLY A 215 15.62 10.79 -6.95
N ALA A 216 14.29 10.82 -6.93
CA ALA A 216 13.47 11.78 -7.66
C ALA A 216 13.24 13.02 -6.77
N ASN A 217 14.12 14.01 -6.84
CA ASN A 217 14.14 15.15 -5.90
C ASN A 217 12.91 16.07 -5.99
N TRP A 218 12.09 15.95 -7.03
CA TRP A 218 10.80 16.63 -7.14
C TRP A 218 9.69 16.01 -6.29
N GLU A 219 9.91 14.79 -5.78
CA GLU A 219 8.99 14.10 -4.90
C GLU A 219 9.57 13.94 -3.48
N ALA A 220 8.79 14.36 -2.45
CA ALA A 220 9.28 14.39 -1.08
C ALA A 220 9.67 13.00 -0.55
N SER A 221 8.96 11.94 -0.94
CA SER A 221 9.18 10.56 -0.46
C SER A 221 10.42 9.87 -1.04
N THR A 222 10.91 10.35 -2.17
CA THR A 222 12.10 9.80 -2.87
C THR A 222 13.22 10.82 -3.01
N ARG A 223 13.15 11.91 -2.24
CA ARG A 223 14.19 12.95 -2.23
C ARG A 223 15.49 12.42 -1.63
N SER A 224 16.61 12.65 -2.30
CA SER A 224 17.94 12.32 -1.80
C SER A 224 18.63 13.56 -1.22
N PRO A 225 18.86 13.64 0.09
CA PRO A 225 19.39 14.85 0.73
C PRO A 225 20.72 15.35 0.14
N LEU A 226 21.62 14.44 -0.21
CA LEU A 226 22.95 14.78 -0.69
C LEU A 226 22.99 15.20 -2.17
N THR A 227 21.94 14.92 -2.96
CA THR A 227 21.85 15.30 -4.37
C THR A 227 21.02 16.55 -4.62
N MET A 228 20.57 17.23 -3.55
CA MET A 228 19.78 18.45 -3.68
C MET A 228 20.60 19.58 -4.31
N PRO A 229 19.96 20.50 -5.05
CA PRO A 229 20.65 21.66 -5.62
C PRO A 229 21.41 22.45 -4.54
N GLY A 230 22.69 22.75 -4.80
CA GLY A 230 23.58 23.43 -3.87
C GLY A 230 24.24 22.54 -2.81
N VAL A 231 23.87 21.26 -2.72
CA VAL A 231 24.52 20.27 -1.83
C VAL A 231 25.60 19.51 -2.60
N GLU A 232 25.26 18.82 -3.66
CA GLU A 232 26.15 18.18 -4.65
C GLU A 232 27.28 17.35 -4.04
N VAL A 233 26.99 16.55 -3.02
CA VAL A 233 27.95 15.59 -2.44
C VAL A 233 27.93 14.31 -3.27
N LYS A 234 29.11 13.76 -3.55
CA LYS A 234 29.30 12.61 -4.43
C LYS A 234 30.03 11.46 -3.73
N ALA A 235 29.92 10.26 -4.27
CA ALA A 235 30.77 9.15 -3.88
C ALA A 235 32.25 9.55 -4.05
N GLY A 236 33.05 9.28 -3.02
CA GLY A 236 34.44 9.71 -2.91
C GLY A 236 34.67 10.92 -2.03
N ASP A 237 33.67 11.77 -1.81
CA ASP A 237 33.74 12.92 -0.91
C ASP A 237 33.80 12.47 0.57
N TYR A 238 34.25 13.38 1.43
CA TYR A 238 34.35 13.17 2.88
C TYR A 238 33.39 14.10 3.62
N ILE A 239 32.74 13.57 4.65
CA ILE A 239 32.03 14.36 5.67
C ILE A 239 33.00 14.58 6.82
N LEU A 240 33.37 15.83 7.05
CA LEU A 240 34.36 16.23 8.04
C LEU A 240 33.74 16.66 9.36
N ALA A 241 32.58 17.33 9.30
CA ALA A 241 31.86 17.81 10.47
C ALA A 241 30.34 17.81 10.24
N ILE A 242 29.58 17.73 11.31
CA ILE A 242 28.13 17.91 11.37
C ILE A 242 27.83 19.01 12.40
N ASN A 243 27.09 20.05 12.01
CA ASN A 243 26.76 21.21 12.84
C ASN A 243 28.01 21.80 13.55
N GLY A 244 29.14 21.88 12.83
CA GLY A 244 30.41 22.39 13.33
C GLY A 244 31.19 21.40 14.23
N LYS A 245 30.63 20.25 14.59
CA LYS A 245 31.31 19.21 15.37
C LYS A 245 32.13 18.29 14.45
N SER A 246 33.45 18.24 14.63
CA SER A 246 34.32 17.36 13.86
C SER A 246 33.97 15.90 14.07
N LEU A 247 33.97 15.13 12.98
CA LEU A 247 33.68 13.70 12.98
C LEU A 247 34.95 12.83 13.20
N LYS A 248 36.12 13.44 13.33
CA LYS A 248 37.40 12.71 13.38
C LYS A 248 37.46 11.67 14.49
N GLU A 249 36.97 12.02 15.67
CA GLU A 249 36.94 11.17 16.85
C GLU A 249 35.57 10.48 17.08
N VAL A 250 34.66 10.56 16.10
CA VAL A 250 33.33 9.96 16.19
C VAL A 250 33.35 8.56 15.57
N ASP A 251 32.90 7.55 16.31
CA ASP A 251 32.93 6.16 15.83
C ASP A 251 31.81 5.86 14.84
N ASN A 252 30.64 6.50 14.99
CA ASN A 252 29.49 6.33 14.15
C ASN A 252 28.89 7.69 13.78
N LEU A 253 28.94 8.05 12.49
CA LEU A 253 28.41 9.31 11.96
C LEU A 253 26.95 9.55 12.38
N PHE A 254 26.13 8.51 12.41
CA PHE A 254 24.71 8.62 12.73
C PHE A 254 24.43 9.03 14.18
N SER A 255 25.42 8.90 15.11
CA SER A 255 25.26 9.44 16.47
C SER A 255 25.05 10.95 16.49
N GLU A 256 25.58 11.67 15.50
CA GLU A 256 25.43 13.13 15.37
C GLU A 256 24.13 13.52 14.63
N LEU A 257 23.35 12.55 14.18
CA LEU A 257 22.09 12.73 13.48
C LEU A 257 20.86 12.26 14.28
N ILE A 258 21.04 11.89 15.55
CA ILE A 258 19.95 11.53 16.46
C ILE A 258 19.02 12.73 16.61
N ASP A 259 17.70 12.52 16.43
CA ASP A 259 16.66 13.57 16.48
C ASP A 259 16.82 14.68 15.42
N MET A 260 17.56 14.38 14.32
CA MET A 260 17.79 15.36 13.25
C MET A 260 16.93 15.10 12.00
N ALA A 261 16.09 14.09 11.99
CA ALA A 261 15.16 13.83 10.88
C ALA A 261 14.24 15.04 10.66
N GLY A 262 14.14 15.52 9.41
CA GLY A 262 13.33 16.66 9.04
C GLY A 262 13.85 18.04 9.50
N LYS A 263 15.00 18.10 10.20
CA LYS A 263 15.63 19.35 10.65
C LYS A 263 16.79 19.72 9.74
N THR A 264 17.06 21.01 9.58
CA THR A 264 18.23 21.45 8.81
C THR A 264 19.51 21.14 9.56
N VAL A 265 20.45 20.48 8.88
CA VAL A 265 21.77 20.10 9.38
C VAL A 265 22.83 20.69 8.47
N GLU A 266 23.87 21.29 9.04
CA GLU A 266 25.05 21.72 8.30
C GLU A 266 26.07 20.59 8.23
N LEU A 267 26.51 20.25 7.01
CA LEU A 267 27.61 19.32 6.78
C LEU A 267 28.83 20.08 6.26
N THR A 268 30.00 19.86 6.87
CA THR A 268 31.27 20.28 6.31
C THR A 268 31.82 19.14 5.44
N VAL A 269 31.96 19.41 4.15
CA VAL A 269 32.31 18.38 3.15
C VAL A 269 33.52 18.79 2.31
N ASN A 270 34.30 17.80 1.86
CA ASN A 270 35.46 18.04 0.99
C ASN A 270 35.71 16.80 0.11
N THR A 271 36.42 16.98 -0.99
CA THR A 271 36.91 15.88 -1.85
C THR A 271 38.14 15.16 -1.25
N THR A 272 38.79 15.76 -0.25
CA THR A 272 39.93 15.22 0.49
C THR A 272 39.65 15.25 1.99
N PRO A 273 40.26 14.38 2.80
CA PRO A 273 40.05 14.33 4.26
C PRO A 273 40.77 15.47 5.02
N THR A 274 40.63 16.69 4.58
CA THR A 274 41.23 17.90 5.19
C THR A 274 40.23 19.03 5.24
N GLU A 275 40.38 19.92 6.23
CA GLU A 275 39.51 21.10 6.38
C GLU A 275 39.88 22.23 5.38
N LYS A 276 41.07 22.17 4.80
CA LYS A 276 41.53 23.14 3.81
C LYS A 276 40.62 23.05 2.58
N GLU A 277 40.01 24.14 2.17
CA GLU A 277 39.09 24.25 1.02
C GLU A 277 37.77 23.43 1.20
N ALA A 278 37.47 23.03 2.44
CA ALA A 278 36.18 22.43 2.75
C ALA A 278 35.04 23.42 2.55
N ARG A 279 33.86 22.91 2.19
CA ARG A 279 32.65 23.73 2.03
C ARG A 279 31.55 23.26 2.98
N ASN A 280 30.71 24.19 3.40
CA ASN A 280 29.54 23.88 4.20
C ASN A 280 28.30 23.79 3.29
N VAL A 281 27.48 22.78 3.52
CA VAL A 281 26.21 22.58 2.83
C VAL A 281 25.11 22.30 3.84
N LEU A 282 23.90 22.77 3.53
CA LEU A 282 22.73 22.54 4.36
C LEU A 282 21.90 21.40 3.76
N VAL A 283 21.58 20.40 4.58
CA VAL A 283 20.77 19.26 4.20
C VAL A 283 19.61 19.09 5.18
N VAL A 284 18.55 18.42 4.74
CA VAL A 284 17.44 18.00 5.59
C VAL A 284 17.43 16.47 5.57
N PRO A 285 17.94 15.80 6.63
CA PRO A 285 17.93 14.35 6.73
C PRO A 285 16.53 13.77 6.73
N LEU A 286 16.40 12.54 6.20
CA LEU A 286 15.16 11.78 6.17
C LEU A 286 14.95 11.01 7.47
N ALA A 287 13.71 10.71 7.84
CA ALA A 287 13.37 9.75 8.89
C ALA A 287 13.36 8.29 8.37
N ASP A 288 13.14 8.11 7.07
CA ASP A 288 13.05 6.81 6.41
C ASP A 288 13.59 6.92 4.96
N GLU A 289 14.46 6.02 4.57
CA GLU A 289 15.07 5.93 3.24
C GLU A 289 14.48 4.80 2.38
N SER A 290 13.51 4.04 2.86
CA SER A 290 12.99 2.84 2.19
C SER A 290 12.51 3.14 0.78
N LYS A 291 11.73 4.20 0.59
CA LYS A 291 11.24 4.63 -0.74
C LYS A 291 12.36 5.14 -1.64
N LEU A 292 13.39 5.76 -1.07
CA LEU A 292 14.56 6.21 -1.82
C LEU A 292 15.39 5.02 -2.33
N TYR A 293 15.66 4.04 -1.47
CA TYR A 293 16.33 2.79 -1.86
C TYR A 293 15.53 2.03 -2.93
N TYR A 294 14.21 1.91 -2.72
CA TYR A 294 13.33 1.28 -3.69
C TYR A 294 13.40 1.97 -5.07
N TYR A 295 13.26 3.29 -5.10
CA TYR A 295 13.36 4.06 -6.34
C TYR A 295 14.71 3.81 -7.05
N ASN A 296 15.81 3.93 -6.31
CA ASN A 296 17.15 3.72 -6.85
C ASN A 296 17.34 2.31 -7.42
N TRP A 297 16.83 1.30 -6.71
CA TRP A 297 16.88 -0.10 -7.16
C TRP A 297 16.10 -0.30 -8.47
N VAL A 298 14.88 0.24 -8.58
CA VAL A 298 14.07 0.15 -9.80
C VAL A 298 14.79 0.85 -10.97
N GLN A 299 15.33 2.06 -10.75
CA GLN A 299 16.07 2.78 -11.80
C GLN A 299 17.32 2.02 -12.26
N ASN A 300 18.03 1.38 -11.31
CA ASN A 300 19.18 0.54 -11.63
C ASN A 300 18.79 -0.67 -12.48
N ASN A 301 17.67 -1.32 -12.19
CA ASN A 301 17.18 -2.45 -12.96
C ASN A 301 16.74 -2.03 -14.38
N ILE A 302 16.04 -0.89 -14.51
CA ILE A 302 15.69 -0.30 -15.80
C ILE A 302 16.97 -0.06 -16.62
N ARG A 303 18.02 0.51 -16.02
CA ARG A 303 19.30 0.77 -16.68
C ARG A 303 19.97 -0.53 -17.12
N LYS A 304 20.09 -1.52 -16.22
CA LYS A 304 20.67 -2.83 -16.54
C LYS A 304 19.97 -3.50 -17.72
N VAL A 305 18.63 -3.55 -17.70
CA VAL A 305 17.85 -4.13 -18.80
C VAL A 305 18.06 -3.34 -20.10
N ASN A 306 18.05 -2.02 -20.04
CA ASN A 306 18.22 -1.16 -21.21
C ASN A 306 19.61 -1.34 -21.85
N GLU A 307 20.67 -1.37 -21.04
CA GLU A 307 22.04 -1.59 -21.49
C GLU A 307 22.23 -2.99 -22.10
N ALA A 308 21.77 -4.04 -21.41
CA ALA A 308 21.91 -5.42 -21.85
C ALA A 308 21.11 -5.75 -23.12
N THR A 309 20.10 -4.94 -23.47
CA THR A 309 19.19 -5.19 -24.60
C THR A 309 19.21 -4.09 -25.65
N ASN A 310 20.20 -3.19 -25.63
CA ASN A 310 20.28 -2.04 -26.52
C ASN A 310 18.98 -1.21 -26.57
N GLY A 311 18.30 -1.09 -25.43
CA GLY A 311 17.06 -0.34 -25.32
C GLY A 311 15.82 -1.03 -25.91
N GLU A 312 15.91 -2.26 -26.38
CA GLU A 312 14.78 -2.96 -27.02
C GLU A 312 13.75 -3.52 -26.02
N VAL A 313 14.17 -3.83 -24.79
CA VAL A 313 13.32 -4.43 -23.76
C VAL A 313 12.97 -3.41 -22.70
N GLY A 314 11.70 -3.39 -22.28
CA GLY A 314 11.22 -2.61 -21.15
C GLY A 314 11.30 -3.40 -19.84
N TYR A 315 11.33 -2.69 -18.71
CA TYR A 315 11.28 -3.26 -17.37
C TYR A 315 10.26 -2.52 -16.51
N ILE A 316 9.44 -3.26 -15.78
CA ILE A 316 8.45 -2.73 -14.84
C ILE A 316 8.58 -3.55 -13.55
N HIS A 317 8.72 -2.89 -12.40
CA HIS A 317 8.50 -3.51 -11.10
C HIS A 317 7.15 -3.11 -10.54
N ILE A 318 6.42 -4.07 -9.95
CA ILE A 318 5.11 -3.88 -9.33
C ILE A 318 5.27 -4.20 -7.84
N PRO A 319 5.40 -3.20 -6.94
CA PRO A 319 5.74 -3.42 -5.53
C PRO A 319 4.62 -4.02 -4.70
N ASP A 320 3.38 -3.78 -5.09
CA ASP A 320 2.16 -4.29 -4.47
C ASP A 320 1.02 -4.34 -5.49
N MET A 321 -0.10 -4.92 -5.10
CA MET A 321 -1.34 -4.91 -5.89
C MET A 321 -2.36 -3.91 -5.31
N GLY A 322 -1.88 -2.79 -4.78
CA GLY A 322 -2.66 -1.64 -4.32
C GLY A 322 -2.59 -0.45 -5.28
N VAL A 323 -2.85 0.73 -4.73
CA VAL A 323 -2.80 1.98 -5.51
C VAL A 323 -1.37 2.32 -5.95
N ASP A 324 -0.38 2.09 -5.08
CA ASP A 324 1.02 2.39 -5.38
C ASP A 324 1.52 1.49 -6.53
N GLY A 325 1.26 0.18 -6.47
CA GLY A 325 1.62 -0.74 -7.54
C GLY A 325 0.93 -0.47 -8.86
N LEU A 326 -0.37 -0.10 -8.83
CA LEU A 326 -1.08 0.30 -10.05
C LEU A 326 -0.49 1.58 -10.67
N ASN A 327 -0.11 2.56 -9.84
CA ASN A 327 0.53 3.79 -10.29
C ASN A 327 1.92 3.51 -10.91
N GLU A 328 2.74 2.68 -10.26
CA GLU A 328 4.05 2.28 -10.81
C GLU A 328 3.88 1.49 -12.12
N PHE A 329 2.89 0.60 -12.21
CA PHE A 329 2.57 -0.08 -13.46
C PHE A 329 2.22 0.92 -14.57
N VAL A 330 1.30 1.85 -14.32
CA VAL A 330 0.88 2.87 -15.32
C VAL A 330 2.06 3.74 -15.73
N LYS A 331 2.83 4.23 -14.76
CA LYS A 331 4.00 5.11 -14.96
C LYS A 331 5.07 4.46 -15.86
N HIS A 332 5.29 3.17 -15.72
CA HIS A 332 6.32 2.44 -16.45
C HIS A 332 5.80 1.69 -17.69
N TYR A 333 4.52 1.31 -17.74
CA TYR A 333 3.94 0.57 -18.86
C TYR A 333 3.74 1.43 -20.11
N TYR A 334 3.07 2.56 -19.97
CA TYR A 334 2.70 3.38 -21.13
C TYR A 334 3.89 4.00 -21.88
N PRO A 335 4.94 4.50 -21.21
CA PRO A 335 6.14 4.99 -21.91
C PRO A 335 6.91 3.89 -22.66
N GLN A 336 6.69 2.61 -22.31
CA GLN A 336 7.40 1.47 -22.88
C GLN A 336 6.60 0.68 -23.92
N LEU A 337 5.43 1.18 -24.35
CA LEU A 337 4.60 0.51 -25.37
C LEU A 337 5.31 0.28 -26.71
N ASN A 338 6.32 1.10 -27.02
CA ASN A 338 7.13 0.97 -28.24
C ASN A 338 8.32 0.01 -28.09
N LYS A 339 8.56 -0.55 -26.91
CA LYS A 339 9.59 -1.57 -26.70
C LYS A 339 9.19 -2.87 -27.39
N LYS A 340 10.18 -3.65 -27.80
CA LYS A 340 9.94 -4.94 -28.50
C LYS A 340 9.52 -6.06 -27.56
N ALA A 341 9.92 -6.00 -26.29
CA ALA A 341 9.56 -6.97 -25.26
C ALA A 341 9.49 -6.31 -23.87
N LEU A 342 8.94 -7.02 -22.87
CA LEU A 342 8.75 -6.51 -21.54
C LEU A 342 9.14 -7.55 -20.49
N ILE A 343 9.97 -7.14 -19.53
CA ILE A 343 10.20 -7.85 -18.27
C ILE A 343 9.33 -7.18 -17.20
N ILE A 344 8.46 -7.96 -16.58
CA ILE A 344 7.61 -7.54 -15.47
C ILE A 344 8.18 -8.20 -14.22
N ASP A 345 8.41 -7.44 -13.18
CA ASP A 345 9.00 -7.91 -11.93
C ASP A 345 7.97 -7.79 -10.80
N ASP A 346 7.54 -8.92 -10.31
CA ASP A 346 6.57 -9.10 -9.23
C ASP A 346 7.26 -9.57 -7.93
N ARG A 347 8.57 -9.60 -7.90
CA ARG A 347 9.33 -10.00 -6.71
C ARG A 347 9.09 -9.03 -5.57
N GLY A 348 8.84 -9.56 -4.38
CA GLY A 348 8.55 -8.76 -3.19
C GLY A 348 7.17 -8.12 -3.17
N ASN A 349 6.28 -8.47 -4.10
CA ASN A 349 4.92 -7.94 -4.16
C ASN A 349 4.07 -8.49 -3.01
N GLY A 350 3.73 -7.64 -2.03
CA GLY A 350 2.97 -8.02 -0.84
C GLY A 350 1.46 -8.24 -1.06
N GLY A 351 0.96 -8.09 -2.30
CA GLY A 351 -0.45 -8.29 -2.62
C GLY A 351 -1.31 -7.03 -2.60
N GLY A 352 -2.61 -7.22 -2.63
CA GLY A 352 -3.64 -6.18 -2.76
C GLY A 352 -4.88 -6.73 -3.48
N ASN A 353 -5.37 -6.01 -4.50
CA ASN A 353 -6.58 -6.40 -5.25
C ASN A 353 -6.64 -5.89 -6.71
N VAL A 354 -5.55 -5.33 -7.27
CA VAL A 354 -5.55 -4.75 -8.62
C VAL A 354 -4.96 -5.66 -9.71
N SER A 355 -4.52 -6.87 -9.37
CA SER A 355 -3.98 -7.81 -10.36
C SER A 355 -4.93 -8.10 -11.54
N PRO A 356 -6.27 -8.13 -11.38
CA PRO A 356 -7.18 -8.28 -12.51
C PRO A 356 -7.06 -7.15 -13.53
N MET A 357 -6.91 -5.90 -13.07
CA MET A 357 -6.78 -4.71 -13.93
C MET A 357 -5.48 -4.75 -14.74
N ILE A 358 -4.38 -5.13 -14.09
CA ILE A 358 -3.07 -5.27 -14.72
C ILE A 358 -3.09 -6.42 -15.74
N THR A 359 -3.64 -7.59 -15.35
CA THR A 359 -3.74 -8.75 -16.22
C THR A 359 -4.59 -8.45 -17.46
N GLU A 360 -5.75 -7.82 -17.30
CA GLU A 360 -6.59 -7.39 -18.43
C GLU A 360 -5.81 -6.51 -19.41
N ARG A 361 -5.01 -5.59 -18.92
CA ARG A 361 -4.17 -4.73 -19.76
C ARG A 361 -3.12 -5.54 -20.53
N LEU A 362 -2.48 -6.50 -19.88
CA LEU A 362 -1.45 -7.36 -20.50
C LEU A 362 -2.02 -8.37 -21.50
N MET A 363 -3.31 -8.74 -21.36
CA MET A 363 -4.03 -9.66 -22.25
C MET A 363 -4.52 -9.00 -23.54
N ARG A 364 -4.52 -7.67 -23.63
CA ARG A 364 -5.05 -6.97 -24.81
C ARG A 364 -4.37 -7.41 -26.08
N THR A 365 -5.18 -7.68 -27.11
CA THR A 365 -4.75 -8.01 -28.46
C THR A 365 -5.24 -6.94 -29.44
N PRO A 366 -4.50 -6.66 -30.53
CA PRO A 366 -4.99 -5.76 -31.56
C PRO A 366 -6.28 -6.27 -32.18
N THR A 367 -7.28 -5.39 -32.29
CA THR A 367 -8.49 -5.64 -33.07
C THR A 367 -8.37 -5.11 -34.49
N PHE A 368 -7.69 -3.99 -34.65
CA PHE A 368 -7.33 -3.38 -35.94
C PHE A 368 -6.17 -2.39 -35.76
N TYR A 369 -5.66 -1.89 -36.89
CA TYR A 369 -4.65 -0.81 -36.93
C TYR A 369 -5.24 0.38 -37.66
N THR A 370 -4.97 1.59 -37.16
CA THR A 370 -5.43 2.84 -37.77
C THR A 370 -4.28 3.53 -38.49
N MET A 371 -4.47 3.84 -39.74
CA MET A 371 -3.53 4.64 -40.54
C MET A 371 -4.00 6.10 -40.52
N HIS A 372 -3.09 7.03 -40.31
CA HIS A 372 -3.32 8.45 -40.48
C HIS A 372 -2.56 8.97 -41.68
N THR A 373 -3.01 10.11 -42.24
CA THR A 373 -2.33 10.78 -43.35
C THR A 373 -0.85 11.02 -43.04
N ASN A 374 0.03 10.69 -43.96
CA ASN A 374 1.49 10.83 -43.85
C ASN A 374 2.16 9.88 -42.85
N GLN A 375 1.50 8.84 -42.34
CA GLN A 375 2.14 7.78 -41.60
C GLN A 375 2.56 6.62 -42.49
N THR A 376 3.72 6.02 -42.16
CA THR A 376 4.27 4.85 -42.87
C THR A 376 3.88 3.52 -42.17
N SER A 377 3.33 3.58 -40.97
CA SER A 377 2.87 2.42 -40.20
C SER A 377 1.53 2.72 -39.49
N GLY A 378 0.76 1.70 -39.20
CA GLY A 378 -0.49 1.84 -38.45
C GLY A 378 -0.28 2.03 -36.94
N SER A 379 -1.23 2.72 -36.28
CA SER A 379 -1.35 2.76 -34.83
C SER A 379 -2.23 1.61 -34.33
N VAL A 380 -1.85 0.95 -33.26
CA VAL A 380 -2.59 -0.20 -32.70
C VAL A 380 -3.90 0.23 -32.02
N SER A 381 -4.96 -0.53 -32.23
CA SER A 381 -6.23 -0.38 -31.52
C SER A 381 -6.64 -1.71 -30.84
N PRO A 382 -7.03 -1.71 -29.54
CA PRO A 382 -7.15 -0.55 -28.65
C PRO A 382 -5.79 0.01 -28.23
N VAL A 383 -5.76 1.32 -27.97
CA VAL A 383 -4.56 2.01 -27.49
C VAL A 383 -4.09 1.41 -26.16
N GLY A 384 -2.78 1.32 -25.95
CA GLY A 384 -2.19 0.71 -24.76
C GLY A 384 -2.06 -0.82 -24.86
N THR A 385 -2.19 -1.41 -26.05
CA THR A 385 -1.89 -2.81 -26.30
C THR A 385 -0.39 -2.99 -26.50
N PHE A 386 0.24 -3.83 -25.66
CA PHE A 386 1.63 -4.21 -25.82
C PHE A 386 1.76 -5.47 -26.69
N LEU A 387 2.51 -5.39 -27.77
CA LEU A 387 2.55 -6.44 -28.81
C LEU A 387 3.59 -7.53 -28.56
N GLY A 388 4.69 -7.20 -27.88
CA GLY A 388 5.86 -8.05 -27.75
C GLY A 388 5.71 -9.19 -26.73
N PRO A 389 6.68 -10.14 -26.72
CA PRO A 389 6.74 -11.15 -25.69
C PRO A 389 6.98 -10.55 -24.30
N LYS A 390 6.58 -11.29 -23.27
CA LYS A 390 6.67 -10.90 -21.86
C LYS A 390 7.37 -11.99 -21.07
N VAL A 391 8.10 -11.58 -20.04
CA VAL A 391 8.65 -12.44 -18.99
C VAL A 391 8.22 -11.86 -17.65
N LEU A 392 7.85 -12.72 -16.71
CA LEU A 392 7.49 -12.36 -15.34
C LEU A 392 8.53 -12.89 -14.37
N LEU A 393 9.07 -12.03 -13.52
CA LEU A 393 9.90 -12.40 -12.38
C LEU A 393 9.02 -12.54 -11.13
N VAL A 394 9.27 -13.59 -10.35
CA VAL A 394 8.57 -13.87 -9.08
C VAL A 394 9.55 -14.40 -8.04
N ASN A 395 9.22 -14.25 -6.77
CA ASN A 395 9.95 -14.90 -5.68
C ASN A 395 9.00 -15.30 -4.53
N GLU A 396 9.55 -15.89 -3.48
CA GLU A 396 8.84 -16.35 -2.28
C GLU A 396 8.12 -15.24 -1.50
N TYR A 397 8.39 -13.97 -1.81
CA TYR A 397 7.74 -12.79 -1.25
C TYR A 397 6.64 -12.22 -2.15
N SER A 398 6.41 -12.81 -3.34
CA SER A 398 5.22 -12.54 -4.15
C SER A 398 4.03 -13.20 -3.46
N ALA A 399 3.16 -12.41 -2.82
CA ALA A 399 2.19 -12.90 -1.84
C ALA A 399 0.78 -12.37 -2.11
N SER A 400 -0.25 -13.13 -1.71
CA SER A 400 -1.65 -12.73 -1.80
C SER A 400 -2.09 -12.43 -3.25
N ASP A 401 -2.51 -11.21 -3.59
CA ASP A 401 -2.78 -10.83 -4.99
C ASP A 401 -1.49 -10.81 -5.84
N GLY A 402 -0.30 -10.76 -5.20
CA GLY A 402 1.00 -11.03 -5.81
C GLY A 402 1.24 -12.51 -6.11
N ASP A 403 0.52 -13.47 -5.49
CA ASP A 403 0.40 -14.88 -5.93
C ASP A 403 -0.62 -15.01 -7.07
N LEU A 404 -1.75 -14.29 -6.96
CA LEU A 404 -2.83 -14.38 -7.95
C LEU A 404 -2.43 -13.76 -9.29
N PHE A 405 -1.54 -12.77 -9.31
CA PHE A 405 -1.04 -12.18 -10.54
C PHE A 405 -0.25 -13.19 -11.39
N PRO A 406 0.80 -13.88 -10.90
CA PRO A 406 1.48 -14.91 -11.64
C PRO A 406 0.58 -16.12 -11.95
N TYR A 407 -0.40 -16.46 -11.10
CA TYR A 407 -1.41 -17.46 -11.44
C TYR A 407 -2.21 -17.06 -12.69
N ARG A 408 -2.73 -15.83 -12.74
CA ARG A 408 -3.44 -15.27 -13.91
C ARG A 408 -2.54 -15.18 -15.13
N PHE A 409 -1.28 -14.78 -14.94
CA PHE A 409 -0.28 -14.68 -16.00
C PHE A 409 -0.01 -16.04 -16.65
N LYS A 410 0.12 -17.08 -15.83
CA LYS A 410 0.31 -18.48 -16.27
C LYS A 410 -0.93 -19.01 -16.96
N TYR A 411 -2.11 -18.84 -16.35
CA TYR A 411 -3.40 -19.30 -16.86
C TYR A 411 -3.72 -18.72 -18.26
N ASN A 412 -3.41 -17.44 -18.47
CA ASN A 412 -3.63 -16.76 -19.73
C ASN A 412 -2.46 -16.88 -20.72
N HIS A 413 -1.45 -17.68 -20.45
CA HIS A 413 -0.28 -17.90 -21.31
C HIS A 413 0.42 -16.61 -21.75
N LEU A 414 0.56 -15.64 -20.84
CA LEU A 414 1.09 -14.31 -21.16
C LEU A 414 2.60 -14.29 -21.38
N GLY A 415 3.34 -15.30 -20.91
CA GLY A 415 4.77 -15.40 -21.10
C GLY A 415 5.44 -16.41 -20.16
N THR A 416 6.76 -16.34 -20.04
CA THR A 416 7.56 -17.20 -19.19
C THR A 416 7.69 -16.59 -17.80
N ILE A 417 7.50 -17.40 -16.75
CA ILE A 417 7.69 -17.03 -15.34
C ILE A 417 9.04 -17.57 -14.88
N ILE A 418 9.84 -16.73 -14.24
CA ILE A 418 11.21 -17.02 -13.79
C ILE A 418 11.37 -16.59 -12.34
N GLY A 419 12.11 -17.34 -11.54
CA GLY A 419 12.43 -17.00 -10.15
C GLY A 419 12.14 -18.14 -9.21
N ARG A 420 11.61 -17.88 -8.02
CA ARG A 420 11.25 -18.87 -7.03
C ARG A 420 9.73 -19.02 -6.95
N ARG A 421 9.26 -20.17 -6.42
CA ARG A 421 7.84 -20.39 -6.11
C ARG A 421 7.31 -19.24 -5.23
N THR A 422 6.14 -18.71 -5.58
CA THR A 422 5.49 -17.64 -4.81
C THR A 422 5.00 -18.12 -3.44
N TRP A 423 4.61 -17.23 -2.56
CA TRP A 423 4.28 -17.54 -1.17
C TRP A 423 3.16 -18.60 -1.04
N GLY A 424 2.05 -18.41 -1.73
CA GLY A 424 0.92 -19.32 -1.67
C GLY A 424 -0.08 -19.00 -0.56
N GLY A 425 -0.30 -17.75 -0.25
CA GLY A 425 -1.31 -17.30 0.69
C GLY A 425 -2.38 -16.48 -0.01
N VAL A 426 -3.43 -17.11 -0.49
CA VAL A 426 -4.47 -16.48 -1.31
C VAL A 426 -5.87 -16.55 -0.70
N VAL A 427 -6.07 -17.34 0.34
CA VAL A 427 -7.29 -17.27 1.15
C VAL A 427 -7.31 -15.92 1.84
N GLY A 428 -8.25 -15.07 1.46
CA GLY A 428 -8.26 -13.67 1.84
C GLY A 428 -9.15 -13.37 3.05
N TYR A 429 -9.10 -12.13 3.50
CA TYR A 429 -9.91 -11.63 4.61
C TYR A 429 -10.63 -10.32 4.24
N SER A 430 -11.81 -10.11 4.81
CA SER A 430 -12.62 -8.89 4.56
C SER A 430 -12.39 -7.80 5.59
N GLY A 431 -11.57 -8.05 6.60
CA GLY A 431 -11.27 -7.13 7.70
C GLY A 431 -10.75 -7.85 8.94
N SER A 432 -10.54 -7.10 10.00
CA SER A 432 -10.14 -7.62 11.31
C SER A 432 -11.13 -7.20 12.38
N ILE A 433 -11.39 -8.07 13.36
CA ILE A 433 -12.28 -7.77 14.48
C ILE A 433 -11.41 -7.44 15.69
N ARG A 434 -11.68 -6.28 16.28
CA ARG A 434 -10.92 -5.80 17.43
C ARG A 434 -11.26 -6.58 18.70
N VAL A 435 -10.24 -6.84 19.49
CA VAL A 435 -10.37 -7.36 20.87
C VAL A 435 -10.30 -6.23 21.88
N VAL A 436 -10.62 -6.53 23.14
CA VAL A 436 -10.91 -5.52 24.20
C VAL A 436 -9.74 -4.57 24.49
N ASP A 437 -8.51 -4.98 24.24
CA ASP A 437 -7.30 -4.17 24.45
C ASP A 437 -6.88 -3.34 23.23
N GLY A 438 -7.68 -3.37 22.16
CA GLY A 438 -7.41 -2.67 20.90
C GLY A 438 -6.62 -3.48 19.88
N GLY A 439 -6.13 -4.67 20.22
CA GLY A 439 -5.61 -5.63 19.26
C GLY A 439 -6.69 -6.15 18.32
N SER A 440 -6.32 -6.99 17.38
CA SER A 440 -7.29 -7.55 16.44
C SER A 440 -6.90 -8.94 15.97
N ILE A 441 -7.92 -9.70 15.57
CA ILE A 441 -7.76 -10.98 14.91
C ILE A 441 -8.18 -10.81 13.44
N VAL A 442 -7.30 -11.23 12.55
CA VAL A 442 -7.58 -11.30 11.12
C VAL A 442 -8.01 -12.74 10.82
N THR A 443 -9.26 -12.88 10.38
CA THR A 443 -9.83 -14.20 10.09
C THR A 443 -10.01 -14.35 8.58
N PRO A 444 -9.41 -15.39 7.97
CA PRO A 444 -9.63 -15.73 6.57
C PRO A 444 -11.11 -16.01 6.30
N SER A 445 -11.73 -15.20 5.42
CA SER A 445 -13.19 -15.19 5.24
C SER A 445 -13.66 -15.55 3.83
N TYR A 446 -12.75 -15.65 2.87
CA TYR A 446 -13.04 -16.09 1.50
C TYR A 446 -11.83 -16.78 0.88
N ALA A 447 -12.07 -17.70 -0.05
CA ALA A 447 -11.01 -18.42 -0.75
C ALA A 447 -11.30 -18.50 -2.25
N PRO A 448 -10.31 -18.25 -3.11
CA PRO A 448 -10.46 -18.45 -4.55
C PRO A 448 -10.43 -19.94 -4.90
N PHE A 449 -11.26 -20.33 -5.87
CA PHE A 449 -11.26 -21.68 -6.44
C PHE A 449 -11.21 -21.61 -7.96
N ALA A 450 -10.82 -22.73 -8.59
CA ALA A 450 -10.66 -22.82 -10.03
C ALA A 450 -11.97 -22.52 -10.78
N ALA A 451 -11.85 -21.95 -11.99
CA ALA A 451 -13.01 -21.53 -12.79
C ALA A 451 -13.96 -22.68 -13.16
N ASP A 452 -13.46 -23.92 -13.19
CA ASP A 452 -14.24 -25.14 -13.41
C ASP A 452 -14.82 -25.76 -12.12
N GLY A 453 -14.53 -25.15 -10.96
CA GLY A 453 -15.00 -25.61 -9.66
C GLY A 453 -14.27 -26.83 -9.10
N SER A 454 -13.16 -27.24 -9.69
CA SER A 454 -12.47 -28.50 -9.35
C SER A 454 -11.75 -28.45 -8.00
N GLU A 455 -11.12 -27.32 -7.64
CA GLU A 455 -10.27 -27.19 -6.44
C GLU A 455 -10.12 -25.73 -5.97
N PHE A 456 -9.73 -25.55 -4.70
CA PHE A 456 -9.21 -24.26 -4.23
C PHE A 456 -7.81 -24.07 -4.79
N ILE A 457 -7.52 -22.84 -5.32
CA ILE A 457 -6.26 -22.59 -6.03
C ILE A 457 -5.16 -22.13 -5.08
N ILE A 458 -3.98 -22.65 -5.31
CA ILE A 458 -2.64 -22.23 -4.86
C ILE A 458 -2.44 -21.90 -3.37
N GLU A 459 -3.47 -22.00 -2.50
CA GLU A 459 -3.24 -21.86 -1.06
C GLU A 459 -2.25 -22.94 -0.58
N GLY A 460 -1.23 -22.52 0.18
CA GLY A 460 -0.14 -23.38 0.67
C GLY A 460 0.85 -23.86 -0.40
N THR A 461 0.55 -23.71 -1.68
CA THR A 461 1.39 -24.22 -2.78
C THR A 461 2.04 -23.13 -3.64
N GLY A 462 1.40 -21.97 -3.76
CA GLY A 462 1.87 -20.86 -4.60
C GLY A 462 1.96 -21.20 -6.08
N VAL A 463 2.59 -20.34 -6.85
CA VAL A 463 2.83 -20.52 -8.29
C VAL A 463 4.27 -20.93 -8.52
N THR A 464 4.47 -22.14 -9.03
CA THR A 464 5.78 -22.61 -9.47
C THR A 464 6.17 -21.93 -10.78
N PRO A 465 7.35 -21.27 -10.87
CA PRO A 465 7.83 -20.66 -12.11
C PRO A 465 8.13 -21.72 -13.19
N HIS A 466 8.24 -21.29 -14.43
CA HIS A 466 8.69 -22.15 -15.54
C HIS A 466 10.21 -22.42 -15.48
N ILE A 467 10.97 -21.45 -14.95
CA ILE A 467 12.41 -21.54 -14.73
C ILE A 467 12.65 -21.20 -13.27
N ASP A 468 13.00 -22.22 -12.50
CA ASP A 468 13.31 -22.06 -11.06
C ASP A 468 14.77 -21.63 -10.91
N ILE A 469 14.99 -20.46 -10.32
CA ILE A 469 16.31 -19.90 -10.06
C ILE A 469 16.26 -19.01 -8.83
N GLU A 470 17.20 -19.24 -7.93
CA GLU A 470 17.37 -18.46 -6.70
C GLU A 470 18.53 -17.47 -6.86
N ASN A 471 18.39 -16.27 -6.31
CA ASN A 471 19.52 -15.36 -6.18
C ASN A 471 20.41 -15.81 -5.03
N ASP A 472 21.72 -15.95 -5.29
CA ASP A 472 22.70 -16.08 -4.22
C ASP A 472 22.80 -14.73 -3.46
N PRO A 473 22.54 -14.68 -2.14
CA PRO A 473 22.53 -13.42 -1.39
C PRO A 473 23.86 -12.66 -1.42
N TYR A 474 24.99 -13.38 -1.51
CA TYR A 474 26.31 -12.75 -1.61
C TYR A 474 26.51 -12.10 -2.99
N LEU A 475 26.10 -12.77 -4.07
CA LEU A 475 26.17 -12.22 -5.43
C LEU A 475 25.23 -11.03 -5.57
N GLU A 476 24.01 -11.15 -5.04
CA GLU A 476 23.00 -10.07 -5.05
C GLU A 476 23.50 -8.83 -4.28
N TYR A 477 24.08 -9.02 -3.09
CA TYR A 477 24.71 -7.95 -2.32
C TYR A 477 25.82 -7.23 -3.11
N ASN A 478 26.57 -7.97 -3.95
CA ASN A 478 27.60 -7.42 -4.83
C ASN A 478 27.04 -6.90 -6.18
N GLY A 479 25.73 -6.82 -6.33
CA GLY A 479 25.05 -6.23 -7.47
C GLY A 479 24.73 -7.17 -8.63
N GLU A 480 24.92 -8.49 -8.46
CA GLU A 480 24.58 -9.52 -9.45
C GLU A 480 23.20 -10.11 -9.15
N ASP A 481 22.20 -9.74 -9.94
CA ASP A 481 20.86 -10.30 -9.91
C ASP A 481 20.72 -11.43 -10.93
N GLN A 482 20.86 -12.68 -10.47
CA GLN A 482 20.86 -13.87 -11.32
C GLN A 482 19.48 -14.11 -11.96
N GLN A 483 18.40 -13.82 -11.24
CA GLN A 483 17.03 -13.92 -11.77
C GLN A 483 16.79 -12.91 -12.88
N LEU A 484 17.17 -11.65 -12.69
CA LEU A 484 17.06 -10.61 -13.72
C LEU A 484 17.94 -10.92 -14.94
N ASN A 485 19.17 -11.37 -14.71
CA ASN A 485 20.08 -11.80 -15.78
C ASN A 485 19.46 -12.93 -16.61
N ARG A 486 18.81 -13.91 -15.95
CA ARG A 486 18.13 -14.99 -16.64
C ARG A 486 16.90 -14.51 -17.43
N ALA A 487 16.14 -13.58 -16.87
CA ALA A 487 15.01 -12.96 -17.57
C ALA A 487 15.47 -12.23 -18.85
N ILE A 488 16.58 -11.50 -18.77
CA ILE A 488 17.18 -10.83 -19.94
C ILE A 488 17.58 -11.86 -21.02
N GLN A 489 18.21 -12.95 -20.65
CA GLN A 489 18.58 -14.02 -21.60
C GLN A 489 17.34 -14.60 -22.29
N VAL A 490 16.34 -15.00 -21.51
CA VAL A 490 15.10 -15.62 -22.02
C VAL A 490 14.33 -14.66 -22.92
N ILE A 491 14.23 -13.38 -22.56
CA ILE A 491 13.47 -12.42 -23.36
C ILE A 491 14.18 -12.12 -24.69
N LEU A 492 15.52 -12.09 -24.72
CA LEU A 492 16.30 -11.94 -25.94
C LEU A 492 16.18 -13.17 -26.87
N GLU A 493 16.10 -14.37 -26.30
CA GLU A 493 15.82 -15.60 -27.07
C GLU A 493 14.41 -15.53 -27.69
N LYS A 494 13.41 -15.14 -26.93
CA LYS A 494 12.02 -14.97 -27.41
C LYS A 494 11.92 -13.93 -28.53
N LEU A 495 12.66 -12.84 -28.45
CA LEU A 495 12.68 -11.82 -29.50
C LEU A 495 13.17 -12.33 -30.86
N LYS A 496 13.91 -13.44 -30.91
CA LYS A 496 14.33 -14.05 -32.17
C LYS A 496 13.19 -14.77 -32.89
N THR A 497 12.22 -15.29 -32.15
CA THR A 497 11.15 -16.17 -32.66
C THR A 497 9.74 -15.61 -32.53
N GLU A 498 9.50 -14.73 -31.56
CA GLU A 498 8.16 -14.25 -31.19
C GLU A 498 7.93 -12.76 -31.54
N LYS A 499 8.63 -12.24 -32.55
CA LYS A 499 8.43 -10.86 -33.01
C LYS A 499 7.00 -10.65 -33.50
N LYS A 500 6.30 -9.70 -32.90
CA LYS A 500 5.03 -9.18 -33.42
C LYS A 500 5.27 -7.79 -34.02
N GLU A 501 5.22 -7.72 -35.35
CA GLU A 501 5.36 -6.47 -36.08
C GLU A 501 3.99 -5.89 -36.43
N ILE A 502 3.92 -4.57 -36.49
CA ILE A 502 2.74 -3.89 -37.02
C ILE A 502 2.65 -4.22 -38.51
N PRO A 503 1.53 -4.74 -39.01
CA PRO A 503 1.39 -5.09 -40.41
C PRO A 503 1.56 -3.85 -41.30
N SER A 504 2.04 -4.05 -42.53
CA SER A 504 2.12 -2.99 -43.53
C SER A 504 0.72 -2.45 -43.88
N ILE A 505 0.64 -1.18 -44.19
CA ILE A 505 -0.61 -0.54 -44.65
C ILE A 505 -1.05 -1.24 -45.95
N PRO A 506 -2.31 -1.71 -46.01
CA PRO A 506 -2.81 -2.35 -47.22
C PRO A 506 -2.87 -1.37 -48.41
N ALA A 507 -2.92 -1.90 -49.63
CA ALA A 507 -3.08 -1.08 -50.80
C ALA A 507 -4.34 -0.21 -50.71
N PHE A 508 -4.22 1.05 -51.10
CA PHE A 508 -5.36 1.97 -51.12
C PHE A 508 -6.46 1.49 -52.04
N PRO A 509 -7.76 1.58 -51.63
CA PRO A 509 -8.86 1.17 -52.45
C PRO A 509 -8.98 2.05 -53.70
N ASN A 510 -9.07 1.42 -54.87
CA ASN A 510 -9.38 2.12 -56.10
C ASN A 510 -10.93 2.16 -56.27
N LYS A 511 -11.50 3.33 -56.05
CA LYS A 511 -12.94 3.61 -56.23
C LYS A 511 -13.26 4.35 -57.50
N ALA A 512 -12.30 4.48 -58.43
CA ALA A 512 -12.56 5.09 -59.73
C ALA A 512 -13.65 4.27 -60.46
N ALA A 513 -14.64 4.96 -61.04
CA ALA A 513 -15.66 4.30 -61.84
C ALA A 513 -14.97 3.60 -63.02
N LYS A 514 -15.22 2.28 -63.19
CA LYS A 514 -14.83 1.60 -64.42
C LYS A 514 -15.62 2.28 -65.57
N LYS A 515 -14.90 2.94 -66.49
CA LYS A 515 -15.56 3.33 -67.74
C LYS A 515 -16.10 2.05 -68.36
N LYS A 516 -17.44 2.04 -68.56
CA LYS A 516 -18.16 0.99 -69.32
C LYS A 516 -17.72 1.04 -70.75
#